data_74ea62cf70895979b395045087c8c2ea
#
_entry.id   74ea62cf70895979b395045087c8c2ea
#
_cell.length_a   1.000
_cell.length_b   1.000
_cell.length_c   1.000
_cell.angle_alpha   90.00
_cell.angle_beta   90.00
_cell.angle_gamma   90.00
#
_symmetry.space_group_name_H-M   'P 1'
#
loop_
_entity.id
_entity.type
_entity.pdbx_description
1 polymer ?
#
loop_
_entity_poly.entity_id
_entity_poly.type
_entity_poly.pdbx_seq_one_letter_code
_entity_poly.pdbx_strand_id
1 'polypeptide(L)'
;MKIVYVYDAIARIGGVEKILADKMNYFADVCAYDIYLITAAQGNHPFSFPISAQVKHIDLNARFHLQYQYKAPLRWWMKWRLDCDFERKIKKQIAQIDPDIIIATTYYKADVVCRLECRAKKIIESHCVKSHTGINDGIKRSKPIQLLYDYLLKKSFLTIEEKSDAIVSLTEGDSKEWNADCKRKFVIPNSIPEIPPATSPRTAQRAISAGRLTKEKAF
;
A
#
# COMPACT_ATOMS: atom_id res chain seq x y z
N MET A 1 -22.36 1.93 -2.45
CA MET A 1 -21.25 1.99 -1.46
C MET A 1 -20.09 2.71 -2.10
N LYS A 2 -19.46 3.63 -1.37
CA LYS A 2 -18.37 4.47 -1.86
C LYS A 2 -17.06 4.05 -1.20
N ILE A 3 -16.10 3.61 -2.00
CA ILE A 3 -14.81 3.07 -1.53
C ILE A 3 -13.66 3.92 -2.07
N VAL A 4 -12.74 4.29 -1.21
CA VAL A 4 -11.50 5.00 -1.57
C VAL A 4 -10.31 4.08 -1.36
N TYR A 5 -9.53 3.86 -2.41
CA TYR A 5 -8.20 3.25 -2.31
C TYR A 5 -7.15 4.35 -2.20
N VAL A 6 -6.21 4.20 -1.27
CA VAL A 6 -5.08 5.13 -1.08
C VAL A 6 -3.79 4.37 -1.31
N TYR A 7 -3.00 4.81 -2.31
CA TYR A 7 -1.75 4.16 -2.68
C TYR A 7 -0.69 5.17 -3.14
N ASP A 8 0.57 4.76 -3.28
CA ASP A 8 1.64 5.63 -3.76
C ASP A 8 1.43 6.03 -5.23
N ALA A 9 1.56 5.04 -6.11
CA ALA A 9 1.34 5.16 -7.55
C ALA A 9 1.19 3.77 -8.17
N ILE A 10 0.30 3.63 -9.15
CA ILE A 10 0.17 2.41 -9.97
C ILE A 10 0.95 2.62 -11.27
N ALA A 11 2.21 3.02 -11.16
CA ALA A 11 3.11 3.30 -12.28
C ALA A 11 4.20 2.22 -12.46
N ARG A 12 4.27 1.24 -11.55
CA ARG A 12 5.26 0.15 -11.59
C ARG A 12 4.56 -1.18 -11.80
N ILE A 13 5.21 -2.08 -12.54
CA ILE A 13 4.72 -3.45 -12.69
C ILE A 13 5.07 -4.22 -11.41
N GLY A 14 4.09 -4.51 -10.58
CA GLY A 14 4.23 -5.23 -9.33
C GLY A 14 2.97 -6.02 -8.97
N GLY A 15 3.13 -6.99 -8.05
CA GLY A 15 2.00 -7.84 -7.65
C GLY A 15 0.93 -7.08 -6.87
N VAL A 16 1.32 -6.10 -6.06
CA VAL A 16 0.37 -5.28 -5.29
C VAL A 16 -0.46 -4.41 -6.23
N GLU A 17 0.20 -3.73 -7.17
CA GLU A 17 -0.46 -2.88 -8.16
C GLU A 17 -1.46 -3.67 -9.02
N LYS A 18 -1.09 -4.90 -9.42
CA LYS A 18 -2.00 -5.79 -10.17
C LYS A 18 -3.25 -6.13 -9.35
N ILE A 19 -3.05 -6.56 -8.09
CA ILE A 19 -4.17 -6.95 -7.22
C ILE A 19 -5.08 -5.77 -6.89
N LEU A 20 -4.51 -4.58 -6.66
CA LEU A 20 -5.30 -3.36 -6.44
C LEU A 20 -6.13 -2.99 -7.67
N ALA A 21 -5.52 -3.07 -8.87
CA ALA A 21 -6.23 -2.81 -10.12
C ALA A 21 -7.39 -3.80 -10.32
N ASP A 22 -7.15 -5.11 -10.13
CA ASP A 22 -8.17 -6.13 -10.29
C ASP A 22 -9.33 -5.95 -9.30
N LYS A 23 -9.04 -5.66 -8.03
CA LYS A 23 -10.07 -5.40 -7.01
C LYS A 23 -10.90 -4.16 -7.34
N MET A 24 -10.24 -3.05 -7.72
CA MET A 24 -10.95 -1.82 -8.06
C MET A 24 -11.86 -2.02 -9.28
N ASN A 25 -11.36 -2.70 -10.32
CA ASN A 25 -12.14 -3.01 -11.50
C ASN A 25 -13.34 -3.89 -11.17
N TYR A 26 -13.14 -4.97 -10.39
CA TYR A 26 -14.23 -5.84 -9.96
C TYR A 26 -15.30 -5.09 -9.17
N PHE A 27 -14.90 -4.27 -8.21
CA PHE A 27 -15.86 -3.50 -7.41
C PHE A 27 -16.60 -2.43 -8.23
N ALA A 28 -15.93 -1.81 -9.20
CA ALA A 28 -16.54 -0.82 -10.07
C ALA A 28 -17.47 -1.47 -11.12
N ASP A 29 -16.97 -2.46 -11.85
CA ASP A 29 -17.64 -2.99 -13.04
C ASP A 29 -18.69 -4.08 -12.69
N VAL A 30 -18.43 -4.91 -11.67
CA VAL A 30 -19.29 -6.03 -11.29
C VAL A 30 -20.20 -5.68 -10.12
N CYS A 31 -19.65 -5.06 -9.07
CA CYS A 31 -20.43 -4.71 -7.89
C CYS A 31 -21.13 -3.34 -8.01
N ALA A 32 -20.84 -2.57 -9.04
CA ALA A 32 -21.36 -1.22 -9.26
C ALA A 32 -21.14 -0.27 -8.05
N TYR A 33 -19.99 -0.41 -7.40
CA TYR A 33 -19.59 0.49 -6.31
C TYR A 33 -18.94 1.75 -6.88
N ASP A 34 -19.06 2.85 -6.15
CA ASP A 34 -18.42 4.12 -6.50
C ASP A 34 -16.96 4.11 -6.01
N ILE A 35 -16.03 3.80 -6.91
CA ILE A 35 -14.62 3.57 -6.58
C ILE A 35 -13.79 4.80 -6.90
N TYR A 36 -12.98 5.21 -5.91
CA TYR A 36 -11.99 6.26 -6.03
C TYR A 36 -10.59 5.68 -5.78
N LEU A 37 -9.64 6.07 -6.62
CA LEU A 37 -8.22 5.83 -6.42
C LEU A 37 -7.54 7.16 -6.10
N ILE A 38 -7.05 7.32 -4.88
CA ILE A 38 -6.20 8.46 -4.50
C ILE A 38 -4.76 7.99 -4.54
N THR A 39 -3.96 8.60 -5.43
CA THR A 39 -2.52 8.36 -5.49
C THR A 39 -1.76 9.53 -4.89
N ALA A 40 -0.60 9.24 -4.30
CA ALA A 40 0.27 10.28 -3.76
C ALA A 40 1.12 10.93 -4.84
N ALA A 41 1.64 10.15 -5.79
CA ALA A 41 2.64 10.60 -6.75
C ALA A 41 2.54 9.85 -8.10
N GLN A 42 1.35 9.70 -8.65
CA GLN A 42 1.17 9.12 -10.00
C GLN A 42 1.79 10.00 -11.08
N GLY A 43 1.60 11.31 -10.98
CA GLY A 43 2.07 12.26 -11.97
C GLY A 43 1.50 11.97 -13.37
N ASN A 44 2.36 12.12 -14.39
CA ASN A 44 1.99 11.83 -15.78
C ASN A 44 2.32 10.38 -16.20
N HIS A 45 2.65 9.50 -15.24
CA HIS A 45 2.93 8.11 -15.59
C HIS A 45 1.63 7.35 -15.90
N PRO A 46 1.61 6.53 -16.96
CA PRO A 46 0.47 5.68 -17.23
C PRO A 46 0.29 4.64 -16.12
N PHE A 47 -0.91 4.14 -15.96
CA PHE A 47 -1.15 2.99 -15.10
C PHE A 47 -0.48 1.74 -15.68
N SER A 48 0.22 0.97 -14.85
CA SER A 48 0.89 -0.26 -15.25
C SER A 48 -0.07 -1.40 -15.57
N PHE A 49 -1.30 -1.30 -15.07
CA PHE A 49 -2.38 -2.25 -15.31
C PHE A 49 -3.63 -1.49 -15.73
N PRO A 50 -4.49 -2.10 -16.56
CA PRO A 50 -5.76 -1.49 -16.96
C PRO A 50 -6.61 -1.16 -15.72
N ILE A 51 -7.08 0.07 -15.65
CA ILE A 51 -8.03 0.55 -14.64
C ILE A 51 -9.33 0.89 -15.37
N SER A 52 -10.46 0.41 -14.85
CA SER A 52 -11.78 0.70 -15.40
C SER A 52 -12.04 2.21 -15.48
N ALA A 53 -12.70 2.64 -16.54
CA ALA A 53 -13.13 4.03 -16.72
C ALA A 53 -14.13 4.49 -15.62
N GLN A 54 -14.74 3.55 -14.90
CA GLN A 54 -15.62 3.86 -13.77
C GLN A 54 -14.86 4.23 -12.49
N VAL A 55 -13.57 3.91 -12.41
CA VAL A 55 -12.73 4.27 -11.26
C VAL A 55 -12.29 5.72 -11.38
N LYS A 56 -12.65 6.53 -10.41
CA LYS A 56 -12.30 7.96 -10.36
C LYS A 56 -10.90 8.13 -9.75
N HIS A 57 -9.95 8.59 -10.54
CA HIS A 57 -8.57 8.80 -10.09
C HIS A 57 -8.32 10.24 -9.67
N ILE A 58 -7.62 10.40 -8.52
CA ILE A 58 -7.18 11.69 -7.96
C ILE A 58 -5.72 11.56 -7.56
N ASP A 59 -4.82 12.31 -8.21
CA ASP A 59 -3.42 12.38 -7.79
C ASP A 59 -3.18 13.58 -6.87
N LEU A 60 -2.62 13.33 -5.69
CA LEU A 60 -2.30 14.37 -4.71
C LEU A 60 -1.05 15.17 -5.08
N ASN A 61 -0.24 14.67 -6.01
CA ASN A 61 1.01 15.29 -6.44
C ASN A 61 1.90 15.67 -5.22
N ALA A 62 2.18 14.68 -4.38
CA ALA A 62 2.84 14.90 -3.08
C ALA A 62 4.33 15.24 -3.20
N ARG A 63 4.95 15.01 -4.35
CA ARG A 63 6.33 15.40 -4.71
C ARG A 63 7.39 15.04 -3.67
N PHE A 64 7.25 13.90 -2.99
CA PHE A 64 8.20 13.48 -1.94
C PHE A 64 9.65 13.40 -2.41
N HIS A 65 9.89 13.23 -3.71
CA HIS A 65 11.23 13.21 -4.30
C HIS A 65 11.99 14.54 -4.10
N LEU A 66 11.31 15.67 -3.94
CA LEU A 66 11.96 16.97 -3.74
C LEU A 66 12.84 17.03 -2.48
N GLN A 67 12.54 16.21 -1.45
CA GLN A 67 13.36 16.15 -0.25
C GLN A 67 14.81 15.74 -0.55
N TYR A 68 15.06 14.97 -1.61
CA TYR A 68 16.38 14.45 -1.95
C TYR A 68 17.31 15.49 -2.61
N GLN A 69 16.77 16.66 -2.98
CA GLN A 69 17.56 17.79 -3.46
C GLN A 69 18.34 18.49 -2.33
N TYR A 70 18.00 18.17 -1.08
CA TYR A 70 18.59 18.83 0.10
C TYR A 70 19.40 17.83 0.93
N LYS A 71 20.43 18.37 1.64
CA LYS A 71 21.18 17.63 2.66
C LYS A 71 20.55 17.86 4.05
N ALA A 72 20.89 17.03 5.03
CA ALA A 72 20.51 17.27 6.42
C ALA A 72 21.13 18.61 6.93
N PRO A 73 20.44 19.39 7.77
CA PRO A 73 19.12 19.15 8.37
C PRO A 73 17.93 19.58 7.49
N LEU A 74 18.19 20.37 6.43
CA LEU A 74 17.14 20.93 5.56
C LEU A 74 16.28 19.85 4.90
N ARG A 75 16.88 18.70 4.58
CA ARG A 75 16.14 17.54 4.06
C ARG A 75 15.05 17.07 5.03
N TRP A 76 15.31 17.04 6.33
CA TRP A 76 14.34 16.60 7.32
C TRP A 76 13.18 17.59 7.45
N TRP A 77 13.48 18.88 7.42
CA TRP A 77 12.47 19.93 7.40
C TRP A 77 11.60 19.84 6.13
N MET A 78 12.23 19.65 4.95
CA MET A 78 11.50 19.48 3.70
C MET A 78 10.61 18.23 3.73
N LYS A 79 11.15 17.11 4.25
CA LYS A 79 10.35 15.88 4.42
C LYS A 79 9.12 16.13 5.28
N TRP A 80 9.30 16.76 6.45
CA TRP A 80 8.20 17.11 7.34
C TRP A 80 7.16 18.00 6.65
N ARG A 81 7.60 19.02 5.93
CA ARG A 81 6.71 19.91 5.18
C ARG A 81 5.90 19.14 4.11
N LEU A 82 6.54 18.24 3.37
CA LEU A 82 5.87 17.42 2.36
C LEU A 82 4.88 16.42 2.98
N ASP A 83 5.22 15.85 4.13
CA ASP A 83 4.33 14.99 4.90
C ASP A 83 3.08 15.78 5.36
N CYS A 84 3.24 16.99 5.90
CA CYS A 84 2.12 17.86 6.29
C CYS A 84 1.24 18.26 5.08
N ASP A 85 1.84 18.56 3.93
CA ASP A 85 1.09 18.88 2.71
C ASP A 85 0.26 17.68 2.23
N PHE A 86 0.85 16.48 2.24
CA PHE A 86 0.15 15.25 1.92
C PHE A 86 -1.03 15.01 2.87
N GLU A 87 -0.82 15.11 4.19
CA GLU A 87 -1.87 14.92 5.19
C GLU A 87 -3.03 15.91 4.99
N ARG A 88 -2.72 17.17 4.71
CA ARG A 88 -3.72 18.20 4.41
C ARG A 88 -4.53 17.88 3.15
N LYS A 89 -3.84 17.47 2.07
CA LYS A 89 -4.46 17.15 0.79
C LYS A 89 -5.37 15.93 0.89
N ILE A 90 -4.90 14.84 1.51
CA ILE A 90 -5.71 13.63 1.68
C ILE A 90 -6.93 13.89 2.57
N LYS A 91 -6.77 14.63 3.68
CA LYS A 91 -7.88 15.01 4.55
C LYS A 91 -8.95 15.79 3.78
N LYS A 92 -8.54 16.75 2.92
CA LYS A 92 -9.46 17.51 2.08
C LYS A 92 -10.22 16.61 1.10
N GLN A 93 -9.52 15.70 0.41
CA GLN A 93 -10.15 14.80 -0.55
C GLN A 93 -11.11 13.84 0.12
N ILE A 94 -10.74 13.24 1.25
CA ILE A 94 -11.63 12.35 2.01
C ILE A 94 -12.89 13.09 2.48
N ALA A 95 -12.76 14.32 2.97
CA ALA A 95 -13.91 15.13 3.35
C ALA A 95 -14.85 15.47 2.18
N GLN A 96 -14.29 15.70 0.97
CA GLN A 96 -15.08 15.97 -0.23
C GLN A 96 -15.78 14.73 -0.79
N ILE A 97 -15.10 13.58 -0.75
CA ILE A 97 -15.64 12.31 -1.24
C ILE A 97 -16.67 11.76 -0.25
N ASP A 98 -16.44 11.92 1.04
CA ASP A 98 -17.21 11.32 2.14
C ASP A 98 -17.47 9.81 1.92
N PRO A 99 -16.42 8.98 1.94
CA PRO A 99 -16.54 7.56 1.63
C PRO A 99 -17.15 6.75 2.78
N ASP A 100 -17.61 5.54 2.44
CA ASP A 100 -18.03 4.54 3.43
C ASP A 100 -16.84 3.73 3.93
N ILE A 101 -15.87 3.47 3.03
CA ILE A 101 -14.68 2.66 3.31
C ILE A 101 -13.45 3.33 2.71
N ILE A 102 -12.35 3.31 3.46
CA ILE A 102 -11.01 3.67 2.96
C ILE A 102 -10.13 2.43 3.07
N ILE A 103 -9.49 2.06 1.97
CA ILE A 103 -8.55 0.94 1.88
C ILE A 103 -7.15 1.50 1.61
N ALA A 104 -6.18 1.11 2.44
CA ALA A 104 -4.78 1.45 2.23
C ALA A 104 -3.90 0.21 2.45
N THR A 105 -2.69 0.23 1.89
CA THR A 105 -1.73 -0.86 2.07
C THR A 105 -0.69 -0.48 3.12
N THR A 106 -0.12 -1.46 3.81
CA THR A 106 0.94 -1.25 4.81
C THR A 106 2.20 -0.61 4.22
N TYR A 107 2.39 -0.66 2.90
CA TYR A 107 3.54 -0.10 2.23
C TYR A 107 3.57 1.42 2.18
N TYR A 108 2.40 2.07 2.26
CA TYR A 108 2.36 3.50 1.99
C TYR A 108 1.40 4.24 2.92
N LYS A 109 1.97 5.01 3.86
CA LYS A 109 1.24 5.99 4.68
C LYS A 109 -0.08 5.47 5.31
N ALA A 110 -0.17 4.17 5.59
CA ALA A 110 -1.35 3.56 6.19
C ALA A 110 -1.66 4.17 7.57
N ASP A 111 -0.63 4.52 8.35
CA ASP A 111 -0.77 5.21 9.62
C ASP A 111 -1.40 6.62 9.48
N VAL A 112 -1.10 7.34 8.39
CA VAL A 112 -1.76 8.63 8.08
C VAL A 112 -3.23 8.40 7.80
N VAL A 113 -3.58 7.39 6.99
CA VAL A 113 -4.97 7.02 6.71
C VAL A 113 -5.71 6.66 8.00
N CYS A 114 -5.07 5.88 8.87
CA CYS A 114 -5.67 5.50 10.17
C CYS A 114 -5.92 6.70 11.09
N ARG A 115 -5.14 7.78 10.99
CA ARG A 115 -5.33 9.00 11.78
C ARG A 115 -6.39 9.95 11.22
N LEU A 116 -6.92 9.73 10.02
CA LEU A 116 -7.96 10.59 9.45
C LEU A 116 -9.23 10.54 10.31
N GLU A 117 -9.72 11.71 10.69
CA GLU A 117 -10.98 11.85 11.40
C GLU A 117 -12.12 11.90 10.38
N CYS A 118 -12.79 10.78 10.16
CA CYS A 118 -13.92 10.64 9.26
C CYS A 118 -14.79 9.45 9.68
N ARG A 119 -16.00 9.35 9.14
CA ARG A 119 -16.94 8.25 9.41
C ARG A 119 -16.55 6.92 8.73
N ALA A 120 -15.71 7.01 7.69
CA ALA A 120 -15.34 5.86 6.87
C ALA A 120 -14.65 4.76 7.70
N LYS A 121 -14.96 3.50 7.40
CA LYS A 121 -14.24 2.35 7.93
C LYS A 121 -12.87 2.25 7.25
N LYS A 122 -11.82 2.06 8.05
CA LYS A 122 -10.43 2.02 7.60
C LYS A 122 -9.95 0.58 7.57
N ILE A 123 -9.72 0.06 6.39
CA ILE A 123 -9.23 -1.29 6.14
C ILE A 123 -7.79 -1.19 5.67
N ILE A 124 -6.88 -1.90 6.32
CA ILE A 124 -5.47 -1.93 5.94
C ILE A 124 -5.13 -3.31 5.39
N GLU A 125 -4.64 -3.33 4.15
CA GLU A 125 -4.19 -4.56 3.48
C GLU A 125 -2.69 -4.75 3.68
N SER A 126 -2.31 -5.89 4.28
CA SER A 126 -0.93 -6.30 4.47
C SER A 126 -0.50 -7.18 3.30
N HIS A 127 0.23 -6.61 2.34
CA HIS A 127 0.77 -7.34 1.19
C HIS A 127 2.22 -7.82 1.39
N CYS A 128 2.78 -7.59 2.56
CA CYS A 128 4.11 -8.05 2.98
C CYS A 128 4.06 -8.37 4.47
N VAL A 129 4.79 -9.38 4.86
CA VAL A 129 4.94 -9.76 6.26
C VAL A 129 5.40 -8.56 7.08
N LYS A 130 4.70 -8.26 8.18
CA LYS A 130 4.92 -7.06 9.01
C LYS A 130 6.39 -6.92 9.42
N SER A 131 7.04 -8.01 9.84
CA SER A 131 8.44 -8.04 10.24
C SER A 131 9.42 -7.71 9.10
N HIS A 132 9.01 -7.82 7.83
CA HIS A 132 9.84 -7.46 6.68
C HIS A 132 9.52 -6.06 6.12
N THR A 133 8.45 -5.44 6.58
CA THR A 133 8.04 -4.12 6.10
C THR A 133 8.97 -3.04 6.65
N GLY A 134 9.67 -2.33 5.76
CA GLY A 134 10.56 -1.21 6.11
C GLY A 134 11.95 -1.59 6.63
N ILE A 135 12.26 -2.88 6.86
CA ILE A 135 13.54 -3.32 7.43
C ILE A 135 14.66 -3.32 6.38
N ASN A 136 14.35 -3.59 5.12
CA ASN A 136 15.31 -3.74 4.03
C ASN A 136 15.18 -2.69 2.93
N ASP A 137 15.17 -1.41 3.30
CA ASP A 137 15.21 -0.32 2.31
C ASP A 137 16.59 -0.13 1.64
N GLY A 138 17.58 -0.94 2.03
CA GLY A 138 18.96 -0.89 1.51
C GLY A 138 19.75 0.34 1.94
N ILE A 139 19.19 1.20 2.77
CA ILE A 139 19.83 2.44 3.22
C ILE A 139 20.67 2.16 4.46
N LYS A 140 21.99 2.34 4.34
CA LYS A 140 22.89 2.30 5.51
C LYS A 140 22.69 3.56 6.35
N ARG A 141 22.28 3.39 7.62
CA ARG A 141 22.11 4.46 8.60
C ARG A 141 23.13 4.33 9.74
N SER A 142 23.50 5.44 10.35
CA SER A 142 24.24 5.39 11.63
C SER A 142 23.33 4.80 12.73
N LYS A 143 23.93 4.17 13.75
CA LYS A 143 23.19 3.52 14.85
C LYS A 143 22.07 4.40 15.45
N PRO A 144 22.30 5.68 15.84
CA PRO A 144 21.24 6.51 16.43
C PRO A 144 20.11 6.82 15.44
N ILE A 145 20.43 7.01 14.15
CA ILE A 145 19.43 7.25 13.12
C ILE A 145 18.61 5.97 12.88
N GLN A 146 19.23 4.80 12.90
CA GLN A 146 18.54 3.53 12.77
C GLN A 146 17.56 3.31 13.94
N LEU A 147 17.99 3.52 15.17
CA LEU A 147 17.12 3.41 16.36
C LEU A 147 15.90 4.36 16.27
N LEU A 148 16.11 5.60 15.84
CA LEU A 148 14.99 6.53 15.63
C LEU A 148 14.05 6.04 14.53
N TYR A 149 14.59 5.52 13.43
CA TYR A 149 13.80 4.97 12.33
C TYR A 149 12.95 3.79 12.80
N ASP A 150 13.55 2.83 13.53
CA ASP A 150 12.87 1.66 14.06
C ASP A 150 11.76 2.06 15.06
N TYR A 151 12.03 3.04 15.90
CA TYR A 151 11.02 3.61 16.81
C TYR A 151 9.83 4.21 16.04
N LEU A 152 10.09 5.02 15.02
CA LEU A 152 9.03 5.63 14.21
C LEU A 152 8.22 4.59 13.43
N LEU A 153 8.89 3.56 12.90
CA LEU A 153 8.24 2.46 12.22
C LEU A 153 7.33 1.68 13.17
N LYS A 154 7.84 1.34 14.37
CA LYS A 154 7.04 0.69 15.42
C LYS A 154 5.82 1.53 15.80
N LYS A 155 5.99 2.84 15.98
CA LYS A 155 4.89 3.77 16.26
C LYS A 155 3.85 3.80 15.15
N SER A 156 4.29 3.74 13.88
CA SER A 156 3.39 3.65 12.72
C SER A 156 2.55 2.37 12.76
N PHE A 157 3.16 1.21 13.04
CA PHE A 157 2.43 -0.05 13.18
C PHE A 157 1.44 -0.05 14.35
N LEU A 158 1.84 0.48 15.50
CA LEU A 158 0.93 0.63 16.63
C LEU A 158 -0.28 1.50 16.27
N THR A 159 -0.07 2.60 15.54
CA THR A 159 -1.17 3.45 15.07
C THR A 159 -2.13 2.69 14.14
N ILE A 160 -1.60 1.83 13.26
CA ILE A 160 -2.41 0.99 12.38
C ILE A 160 -3.24 0.01 13.22
N GLU A 161 -2.62 -0.70 14.16
CA GLU A 161 -3.29 -1.67 15.03
C GLU A 161 -4.40 -1.06 15.88
N GLU A 162 -4.17 0.13 16.42
CA GLU A 162 -5.12 0.82 17.30
C GLU A 162 -6.28 1.48 16.54
N LYS A 163 -6.00 2.05 15.37
CA LYS A 163 -6.92 2.96 14.67
C LYS A 163 -7.56 2.40 13.39
N SER A 164 -7.11 1.24 12.90
CA SER A 164 -7.81 0.57 11.80
C SER A 164 -9.07 -0.13 12.28
N ASP A 165 -10.09 -0.19 11.45
CA ASP A 165 -11.30 -0.99 11.70
C ASP A 165 -11.09 -2.47 11.36
N ALA A 166 -10.19 -2.76 10.38
CA ALA A 166 -9.81 -4.10 10.02
C ALA A 166 -8.41 -4.15 9.40
N ILE A 167 -7.72 -5.29 9.59
CA ILE A 167 -6.48 -5.63 8.91
C ILE A 167 -6.71 -6.90 8.10
N VAL A 168 -6.37 -6.85 6.82
CA VAL A 168 -6.44 -7.97 5.89
C VAL A 168 -5.04 -8.44 5.55
N SER A 169 -4.71 -9.67 5.92
CA SER A 169 -3.44 -10.33 5.63
C SER A 169 -3.60 -11.35 4.50
N LEU A 170 -2.53 -11.65 3.78
CA LEU A 170 -2.57 -12.65 2.71
C LEU A 170 -2.40 -14.08 3.24
N THR A 171 -1.80 -14.23 4.42
CA THR A 171 -1.49 -15.53 5.04
C THR A 171 -1.75 -15.51 6.54
N GLU A 172 -1.97 -16.69 7.10
CA GLU A 172 -2.07 -16.87 8.56
C GLU A 172 -0.78 -16.45 9.29
N GLY A 173 0.38 -16.65 8.67
CA GLY A 173 1.68 -16.24 9.22
C GLY A 173 1.74 -14.73 9.43
N ASP A 174 1.39 -13.94 8.41
CA ASP A 174 1.35 -12.49 8.50
C ASP A 174 0.27 -12.03 9.51
N SER A 175 -0.90 -12.64 9.49
CA SER A 175 -1.98 -12.31 10.41
C SER A 175 -1.58 -12.46 11.89
N LYS A 176 -0.73 -13.44 12.22
CA LYS A 176 -0.23 -13.66 13.58
C LYS A 176 0.75 -12.58 14.05
N GLU A 177 1.43 -11.90 13.15
CA GLU A 177 2.36 -10.80 13.51
C GLU A 177 1.63 -9.51 13.93
N TRP A 178 0.37 -9.37 13.56
CA TRP A 178 -0.46 -8.26 14.00
C TRP A 178 -1.01 -8.53 15.39
N ASN A 179 -1.09 -7.48 16.23
CA ASN A 179 -1.52 -7.61 17.63
C ASN A 179 -2.86 -8.35 17.75
N ALA A 180 -2.97 -9.23 18.74
CA ALA A 180 -4.17 -10.02 19.00
C ALA A 180 -5.40 -9.15 19.32
N ASP A 181 -5.19 -7.98 19.93
CA ASP A 181 -6.26 -7.04 20.29
C ASP A 181 -6.79 -6.23 19.10
N CYS A 182 -6.18 -6.39 17.93
CA CYS A 182 -6.69 -5.78 16.71
C CYS A 182 -8.07 -6.35 16.39
N LYS A 183 -9.10 -5.51 16.46
CA LYS A 183 -10.52 -5.89 16.55
C LYS A 183 -11.03 -6.79 15.44
N ARG A 184 -10.46 -6.71 14.25
CA ARG A 184 -10.86 -7.52 13.08
C ARG A 184 -9.66 -7.83 12.21
N LYS A 185 -9.18 -9.06 12.31
CA LYS A 185 -8.15 -9.60 11.41
C LYS A 185 -8.77 -10.60 10.46
N PHE A 186 -8.48 -10.47 9.19
CA PHE A 186 -8.95 -11.37 8.15
C PHE A 186 -7.77 -11.89 7.35
N VAL A 187 -7.84 -13.14 6.94
CA VAL A 187 -6.89 -13.73 6.00
C VAL A 187 -7.60 -13.91 4.67
N ILE A 188 -7.21 -13.10 3.69
CA ILE A 188 -7.77 -13.13 2.33
C ILE A 188 -6.60 -13.25 1.36
N PRO A 189 -6.35 -14.45 0.80
CA PRO A 189 -5.29 -14.64 -0.19
C PRO A 189 -5.55 -13.81 -1.45
N ASN A 190 -4.48 -13.51 -2.17
CA ASN A 190 -4.62 -12.88 -3.48
C ASN A 190 -5.35 -13.83 -4.44
N SER A 191 -6.18 -13.28 -5.31
CA SER A 191 -6.81 -14.04 -6.40
C SER A 191 -5.73 -14.57 -7.35
N ILE A 192 -5.89 -15.82 -7.75
CA ILE A 192 -5.08 -16.44 -8.80
C ILE A 192 -5.84 -16.27 -10.11
N PRO A 193 -5.21 -15.76 -11.18
CA PRO A 193 -5.85 -15.76 -12.50
C PRO A 193 -6.15 -17.19 -12.93
N GLU A 194 -7.10 -17.32 -13.83
CA GLU A 194 -7.56 -18.61 -14.33
C GLU A 194 -6.37 -19.53 -14.68
N ILE A 195 -6.35 -20.72 -14.10
CA ILE A 195 -5.28 -21.68 -14.34
C ILE A 195 -5.48 -22.24 -15.75
N PRO A 196 -4.48 -22.13 -16.65
CA PRO A 196 -4.61 -22.72 -17.98
C PRO A 196 -4.95 -24.22 -17.89
N PRO A 197 -5.86 -24.73 -18.70
CA PRO A 197 -6.27 -26.14 -18.66
C PRO A 197 -5.11 -27.10 -19.00
N ALA A 198 -4.06 -26.62 -19.69
CA ALA A 198 -2.90 -27.42 -20.04
C ALA A 198 -1.83 -27.32 -18.95
N THR A 199 -1.61 -28.40 -18.24
CA THR A 199 -0.46 -28.56 -17.34
C THR A 199 0.73 -29.16 -18.08
N SER A 200 1.95 -28.75 -17.73
CA SER A 200 3.17 -29.38 -18.24
C SER A 200 3.15 -30.89 -17.91
N PRO A 201 3.46 -31.78 -18.85
CA PRO A 201 3.51 -33.22 -18.62
C PRO A 201 4.61 -33.63 -17.63
N ARG A 202 5.45 -32.71 -17.18
CA ARG A 202 6.58 -32.92 -16.25
C ARG A 202 7.57 -33.99 -16.68
N THR A 203 7.65 -34.27 -17.99
CA THR A 203 8.56 -35.28 -18.58
C THR A 203 9.91 -34.70 -18.94
N ALA A 204 10.04 -33.38 -19.05
CA ALA A 204 11.30 -32.72 -19.37
C ALA A 204 12.12 -32.46 -18.08
N GLN A 205 13.40 -32.80 -18.10
CA GLN A 205 14.35 -32.46 -17.03
C GLN A 205 14.74 -30.97 -17.12
N ARG A 206 13.75 -30.07 -17.01
CA ARG A 206 13.94 -28.61 -17.08
C ARG A 206 13.26 -27.96 -15.91
N ALA A 207 13.98 -27.07 -15.21
CA ALA A 207 13.45 -26.17 -14.22
C ALA A 207 13.44 -24.75 -14.79
N ILE A 208 12.33 -24.03 -14.58
CA ILE A 208 12.18 -22.62 -14.97
C ILE A 208 12.00 -21.84 -13.68
N SER A 209 12.79 -20.79 -13.51
CA SER A 209 12.63 -19.82 -12.44
C SER A 209 12.31 -18.45 -13.04
N ALA A 210 11.34 -17.76 -12.48
CA ALA A 210 10.93 -16.43 -12.90
C ALA A 210 10.84 -15.50 -11.70
N GLY A 211 11.49 -14.34 -11.78
CA GLY A 211 11.46 -13.37 -10.70
C GLY A 211 12.26 -12.11 -11.03
N ARG A 212 12.11 -11.08 -10.19
CA ARG A 212 12.97 -9.90 -10.27
C ARG A 212 14.38 -10.25 -9.78
N LEU A 213 15.42 -9.72 -10.45
CA LEU A 213 16.83 -9.86 -10.01
C LEU A 213 17.07 -8.98 -8.78
N THR A 214 16.60 -9.42 -7.63
CA THR A 214 16.75 -8.73 -6.34
C THR A 214 17.27 -9.70 -5.28
N LYS A 215 17.97 -9.20 -4.27
CA LYS A 215 18.47 -10.01 -3.16
C LYS A 215 17.36 -10.81 -2.45
N GLU A 216 16.14 -10.29 -2.42
CA GLU A 216 14.97 -10.94 -1.82
C GLU A 216 14.53 -12.19 -2.58
N LYS A 217 14.84 -12.30 -3.86
CA LYS A 217 14.49 -13.44 -4.72
C LYS A 217 15.61 -14.46 -4.86
N ALA A 218 16.77 -14.19 -4.25
CA ALA A 218 17.95 -15.10 -4.20
C ALA A 218 18.42 -15.62 -5.57
N PHE A 219 18.35 -14.79 -6.61
CA PHE A 219 18.96 -15.06 -7.92
C PHE A 219 20.39 -14.54 -7.95
#